data_2ad5edf5404e3d5aff10a1478e51306d
#
_entry.id   2ad5edf5404e3d5aff10a1478e51306d
#
_cell.length_a   1.000
_cell.length_b   1.000
_cell.length_c   1.000
_cell.angle_alpha   90.00
_cell.angle_beta   90.00
_cell.angle_gamma   90.00
#
_symmetry.space_group_name_H-M   'P 1'
#
loop_
_entity.id
_entity.type
_entity.pdbx_description
1 polymer ?
#
loop_
_entity_poly.entity_id
_entity_poly.type
_entity_poly.pdbx_seq_one_letter_code
_entity_poly.pdbx_strand_id
1 'polypeptide(L)'
;MCVGFLFCSLLHQVINLYQMTPEMWEERITAWCAEHRGRARDEAEMEYLKIAQDLEMYVVNYFTIRNKKGTELLLGVDALGLHIYDPENRLIPKISFPWNEIRNIYSDKEFTIKPLDKKIHVFKFNSSKLRVNKLILQLCIGNHYLFMRRRKADSLEVQQMKVQAREEKARKQMERQCLAREKQMREEAERTRDELERWLLQMKRQRWPMKP
;
A
#
# COMPACT_ATOMS: atom_id res chain seq x y z
N MET A 1 14.87 -14.70 15.56
CA MET A 1 14.61 -16.05 14.99
C MET A 1 13.18 -16.27 14.44
N CYS A 2 12.23 -15.32 14.55
CA CYS A 2 10.85 -15.53 14.03
C CYS A 2 10.59 -14.99 12.60
N VAL A 3 11.51 -14.23 12.04
CA VAL A 3 11.34 -13.64 10.69
C VAL A 3 11.44 -14.68 9.58
N GLY A 4 12.27 -15.71 9.77
CA GLY A 4 12.47 -16.75 8.76
C GLY A 4 11.28 -17.68 8.52
N PHE A 5 10.45 -17.94 9.52
CA PHE A 5 9.34 -18.88 9.38
C PHE A 5 8.11 -18.27 8.68
N LEU A 6 7.82 -17.01 8.95
CA LEU A 6 6.78 -16.24 8.24
C LEU A 6 7.16 -15.99 6.78
N PHE A 7 8.44 -15.79 6.53
CA PHE A 7 9.01 -15.58 5.22
C PHE A 7 8.87 -16.83 4.32
N CYS A 8 9.15 -18.03 4.80
CA CYS A 8 8.99 -19.27 4.04
C CYS A 8 7.53 -19.55 3.66
N SER A 9 6.56 -19.28 4.55
CA SER A 9 5.14 -19.55 4.27
C SER A 9 4.55 -18.58 3.26
N LEU A 10 4.88 -17.28 3.33
CA LEU A 10 4.49 -16.27 2.35
C LEU A 10 5.14 -16.50 1.00
N LEU A 11 6.43 -16.87 0.99
CA LEU A 11 7.18 -17.15 -0.23
C LEU A 11 6.53 -18.30 -1.03
N HIS A 12 6.08 -19.35 -0.36
CA HIS A 12 5.47 -20.50 -1.04
C HIS A 12 4.15 -20.17 -1.74
N GLN A 13 3.37 -19.24 -1.19
CA GLN A 13 2.13 -18.77 -1.81
C GLN A 13 2.36 -17.82 -2.99
N VAL A 14 3.43 -17.03 -2.96
CA VAL A 14 3.73 -16.00 -3.96
C VAL A 14 4.56 -16.55 -5.12
N ILE A 15 5.42 -17.55 -4.89
CA ILE A 15 6.25 -18.20 -5.93
C ILE A 15 5.41 -18.70 -7.08
N ASN A 16 4.25 -19.28 -6.80
CA ASN A 16 3.36 -19.83 -7.81
C ASN A 16 2.66 -18.76 -8.69
N LEU A 17 2.63 -17.50 -8.25
CA LEU A 17 1.99 -16.40 -8.98
C LEU A 17 2.91 -15.75 -10.04
N TYR A 18 4.23 -15.80 -9.87
CA TYR A 18 5.16 -14.98 -10.65
C TYR A 18 6.20 -15.77 -11.44
N GLN A 19 6.08 -17.06 -11.63
CA GLN A 19 7.01 -17.90 -12.44
C GLN A 19 8.51 -17.62 -12.20
N MET A 20 8.87 -17.17 -10.98
CA MET A 20 10.25 -16.87 -10.59
C MET A 20 10.81 -18.00 -9.74
N THR A 21 12.12 -18.31 -9.94
CA THR A 21 12.79 -19.30 -9.11
C THR A 21 12.99 -18.81 -7.67
N PRO A 22 13.10 -19.70 -6.68
CA PRO A 22 13.37 -19.32 -5.29
C PRO A 22 14.61 -18.44 -5.13
N GLU A 23 15.67 -18.74 -5.90
CA GLU A 23 16.93 -18.00 -5.87
C GLU A 23 16.74 -16.55 -6.34
N MET A 24 15.97 -16.34 -7.41
CA MET A 24 15.64 -15.00 -7.91
C MET A 24 14.82 -14.21 -6.89
N TRP A 25 13.94 -14.88 -6.14
CA TRP A 25 13.18 -14.25 -5.06
C TRP A 25 14.10 -13.82 -3.91
N GLU A 26 15.01 -14.68 -3.49
CA GLU A 26 15.96 -14.41 -2.41
C GLU A 26 16.85 -13.20 -2.75
N GLU A 27 17.39 -13.15 -3.97
CA GLU A 27 18.18 -12.03 -4.45
C GLU A 27 17.40 -10.71 -4.44
N ARG A 28 16.18 -10.70 -5.00
CA ARG A 28 15.32 -9.50 -5.03
C ARG A 28 14.93 -9.02 -3.64
N ILE A 29 14.54 -9.93 -2.77
CA ILE A 29 14.14 -9.58 -1.41
C ILE A 29 15.34 -9.03 -0.64
N THR A 30 16.52 -9.62 -0.81
CA THR A 30 17.76 -9.15 -0.19
C THR A 30 18.11 -7.74 -0.67
N ALA A 31 17.99 -7.47 -1.96
CA ALA A 31 18.20 -6.14 -2.53
C ALA A 31 17.21 -5.11 -1.95
N TRP A 32 15.91 -5.42 -1.92
CA TRP A 32 14.90 -4.53 -1.33
C TRP A 32 15.09 -4.31 0.17
N CYS A 33 15.47 -5.34 0.92
CA CYS A 33 15.82 -5.18 2.33
C CYS A 33 17.01 -4.24 2.53
N ALA A 34 18.00 -4.30 1.64
CA ALA A 34 19.17 -3.39 1.68
C ALA A 34 18.78 -1.94 1.37
N GLU A 35 17.91 -1.70 0.39
CA GLU A 35 17.39 -0.37 0.04
C GLU A 35 16.58 0.28 1.16
N HIS A 36 15.88 -0.53 1.96
CA HIS A 36 15.05 -0.04 3.07
C HIS A 36 15.84 0.07 4.39
N ARG A 37 17.10 -0.28 4.38
CA ARG A 37 17.96 -0.25 5.59
C ARG A 37 18.13 1.18 6.11
N GLY A 38 17.82 1.40 7.39
CA GLY A 38 17.94 2.72 8.02
C GLY A 38 16.75 3.65 7.84
N ARG A 39 15.68 3.22 7.17
CA ARG A 39 14.41 3.98 7.13
C ARG A 39 13.70 3.91 8.48
N ALA A 40 13.01 4.98 8.85
CA ALA A 40 12.13 4.99 10.01
C ALA A 40 10.92 4.07 9.75
N ARG A 41 10.36 3.51 10.82
CA ARG A 41 9.25 2.54 10.74
C ARG A 41 8.04 3.12 10.02
N ASP A 42 7.65 4.35 10.37
CA ASP A 42 6.53 5.08 9.78
C ASP A 42 6.74 5.34 8.28
N GLU A 43 7.95 5.63 7.85
CA GLU A 43 8.30 5.81 6.44
C GLU A 43 8.20 4.49 5.66
N ALA A 44 8.65 3.39 6.24
CA ALA A 44 8.56 2.06 5.63
C ALA A 44 7.11 1.57 5.54
N GLU A 45 6.29 1.80 6.58
CA GLU A 45 4.86 1.48 6.58
C GLU A 45 4.09 2.30 5.52
N MET A 46 4.43 3.58 5.36
CA MET A 46 3.82 4.43 4.32
C MET A 46 4.21 3.97 2.91
N GLU A 47 5.42 3.51 2.71
CA GLU A 47 5.87 3.00 1.41
C GLU A 47 5.20 1.68 1.07
N TYR A 48 5.09 0.79 2.05
CA TYR A 48 4.32 -0.45 1.92
C TYR A 48 2.87 -0.16 1.51
N LEU A 49 2.21 0.79 2.18
CA LEU A 49 0.83 1.15 1.86
C LEU A 49 0.67 1.76 0.47
N LYS A 50 1.66 2.52 -0.02
CA LYS A 50 1.66 3.06 -1.38
C LYS A 50 1.71 1.96 -2.45
N ILE A 51 2.50 0.92 -2.19
CA ILE A 51 2.59 -0.24 -3.11
C ILE A 51 1.33 -1.10 -2.98
N ALA A 52 0.89 -1.36 -1.75
CA ALA A 52 -0.27 -2.21 -1.49
C ALA A 52 -1.58 -1.64 -2.08
N GLN A 53 -1.75 -0.31 -2.10
CA GLN A 53 -2.96 0.32 -2.65
C GLN A 53 -3.15 0.10 -4.16
N ASP A 54 -2.06 -0.20 -4.88
CA ASP A 54 -2.11 -0.44 -6.32
C ASP A 54 -2.48 -1.90 -6.65
N LEU A 55 -2.59 -2.77 -5.63
CA LEU A 55 -3.02 -4.14 -5.80
C LEU A 55 -4.55 -4.21 -5.97
N GLU A 56 -5.01 -4.96 -6.96
CA GLU A 56 -6.44 -5.12 -7.31
C GLU A 56 -7.31 -5.65 -6.16
N MET A 57 -6.70 -6.42 -5.24
CA MET A 57 -7.38 -6.97 -4.06
C MET A 57 -7.27 -6.07 -2.81
N TYR A 58 -6.67 -4.89 -2.94
CA TYR A 58 -6.44 -4.02 -1.78
C TYR A 58 -7.74 -3.58 -1.12
N VAL A 59 -7.85 -3.84 0.19
CA VAL A 59 -9.02 -3.49 1.03
C VAL A 59 -10.35 -4.09 0.57
N VAL A 60 -10.35 -5.07 -0.33
CA VAL A 60 -11.57 -5.77 -0.72
C VAL A 60 -11.94 -6.82 0.34
N ASN A 61 -13.13 -6.71 0.90
CA ASN A 61 -13.66 -7.70 1.85
C ASN A 61 -14.52 -8.70 1.09
N TYR A 62 -14.08 -9.96 1.05
CA TYR A 62 -14.76 -11.02 0.30
C TYR A 62 -15.72 -11.83 1.18
N PHE A 63 -16.94 -12.09 0.66
CA PHE A 63 -17.95 -12.92 1.29
C PHE A 63 -18.46 -13.96 0.30
N THR A 64 -18.53 -15.21 0.72
CA THR A 64 -19.14 -16.26 -0.08
C THR A 64 -20.66 -16.07 -0.10
N ILE A 65 -21.24 -15.99 -1.29
CA ILE A 65 -22.67 -15.82 -1.53
C ILE A 65 -23.17 -16.86 -2.51
N ARG A 66 -24.48 -17.09 -2.53
CA ARG A 66 -25.16 -17.94 -3.51
C ARG A 66 -26.25 -17.17 -4.23
N ASN A 67 -26.26 -17.26 -5.54
CA ASN A 67 -27.35 -16.69 -6.33
C ASN A 67 -28.63 -17.53 -6.21
N LYS A 68 -29.72 -17.07 -6.81
CA LYS A 68 -31.00 -17.82 -6.81
C LYS A 68 -30.92 -19.20 -7.47
N LYS A 69 -29.96 -19.41 -8.37
CA LYS A 69 -29.71 -20.69 -9.04
C LYS A 69 -28.84 -21.65 -8.21
N GLY A 70 -28.42 -21.23 -7.01
CA GLY A 70 -27.53 -22.01 -6.14
C GLY A 70 -26.06 -21.94 -6.49
N THR A 71 -25.67 -21.17 -7.52
CA THR A 71 -24.27 -20.99 -7.92
C THR A 71 -23.53 -20.20 -6.84
N GLU A 72 -22.36 -20.68 -6.45
CA GLU A 72 -21.50 -20.01 -5.51
C GLU A 72 -20.73 -18.90 -6.21
N LEU A 73 -20.69 -17.73 -5.58
CA LEU A 73 -20.01 -16.53 -6.05
C LEU A 73 -19.33 -15.85 -4.86
N LEU A 74 -18.42 -14.92 -5.13
CA LEU A 74 -17.85 -14.06 -4.10
C LEU A 74 -18.35 -12.62 -4.26
N LEU A 75 -18.85 -12.06 -3.17
CA LEU A 75 -19.15 -10.64 -3.06
C LEU A 75 -17.94 -9.94 -2.47
N GLY A 76 -17.36 -9.01 -3.20
CA GLY A 76 -16.36 -8.07 -2.69
C GLY A 76 -17.00 -6.75 -2.31
N VAL A 77 -16.64 -6.23 -1.16
CA VAL A 77 -17.06 -4.91 -0.66
C VAL A 77 -15.79 -4.08 -0.45
N ASP A 78 -15.70 -2.95 -1.13
CA ASP A 78 -14.56 -2.06 -1.03
C ASP A 78 -14.97 -0.58 -0.94
N ALA A 79 -13.98 0.30 -1.01
CA ALA A 79 -14.18 1.75 -0.94
C ALA A 79 -14.91 2.34 -2.16
N LEU A 80 -14.95 1.63 -3.30
CA LEU A 80 -15.52 2.10 -4.56
C LEU A 80 -16.93 1.57 -4.81
N GLY A 81 -17.25 0.36 -4.28
CA GLY A 81 -18.54 -0.25 -4.54
C GLY A 81 -18.67 -1.68 -4.05
N LEU A 82 -19.57 -2.39 -4.71
CA LEU A 82 -19.81 -3.82 -4.56
C LEU A 82 -19.41 -4.52 -5.86
N HIS A 83 -18.68 -5.62 -5.72
CA HIS A 83 -18.17 -6.38 -6.85
C HIS A 83 -18.53 -7.85 -6.71
N ILE A 84 -18.89 -8.48 -7.80
CA ILE A 84 -19.19 -9.91 -7.85
C ILE A 84 -18.07 -10.61 -8.59
N TYR A 85 -17.45 -11.58 -7.93
CA TYR A 85 -16.32 -12.35 -8.46
C TYR A 85 -16.68 -13.82 -8.62
N ASP A 86 -15.94 -14.48 -9.47
CA ASP A 86 -15.90 -15.93 -9.51
C ASP A 86 -15.10 -16.48 -8.30
N PRO A 87 -15.50 -17.61 -7.70
CA PRO A 87 -14.71 -18.24 -6.66
C PRO A 87 -13.27 -18.53 -7.07
N GLU A 88 -13.04 -18.86 -8.35
CA GLU A 88 -11.72 -19.19 -8.91
C GLU A 88 -10.91 -17.94 -9.28
N ASN A 89 -11.55 -16.82 -9.59
CA ASN A 89 -10.87 -15.57 -9.97
C ASN A 89 -11.33 -14.41 -9.10
N ARG A 90 -10.48 -14.04 -8.14
CA ARG A 90 -10.71 -12.93 -7.20
C ARG A 90 -10.14 -11.59 -7.66
N LEU A 91 -9.46 -11.55 -8.78
CA LEU A 91 -8.80 -10.33 -9.26
C LEU A 91 -9.74 -9.51 -10.14
N ILE A 92 -10.45 -10.17 -11.06
CA ILE A 92 -11.30 -9.49 -12.04
C ILE A 92 -12.77 -9.72 -11.69
N PRO A 93 -13.52 -8.66 -11.33
CA PRO A 93 -14.93 -8.79 -11.02
C PRO A 93 -15.75 -9.09 -12.30
N LYS A 94 -16.71 -10.00 -12.21
CA LYS A 94 -17.69 -10.25 -13.27
C LYS A 94 -18.71 -9.13 -13.42
N ILE A 95 -19.11 -8.53 -12.30
CA ILE A 95 -20.08 -7.44 -12.21
C ILE A 95 -19.60 -6.47 -11.16
N SER A 96 -19.68 -5.18 -11.45
CA SER A 96 -19.35 -4.10 -10.51
C SER A 96 -20.55 -3.18 -10.34
N PHE A 97 -20.78 -2.79 -9.10
CA PHE A 97 -21.80 -1.81 -8.69
C PHE A 97 -21.10 -0.68 -7.93
N PRO A 98 -20.66 0.39 -8.62
CA PRO A 98 -20.10 1.57 -7.96
C PRO A 98 -21.13 2.21 -7.03
N TRP A 99 -20.68 2.78 -5.90
CA TRP A 99 -21.59 3.37 -4.91
C TRP A 99 -22.54 4.43 -5.47
N ASN A 100 -22.12 5.17 -6.49
CA ASN A 100 -22.95 6.17 -7.18
C ASN A 100 -24.03 5.58 -8.09
N GLU A 101 -23.92 4.30 -8.45
CA GLU A 101 -24.88 3.59 -9.30
C GLU A 101 -25.83 2.70 -8.51
N ILE A 102 -25.64 2.59 -7.21
CA ILE A 102 -26.51 1.83 -6.32
C ILE A 102 -27.61 2.75 -5.79
N ARG A 103 -28.85 2.40 -6.08
CA ARG A 103 -30.01 3.09 -5.54
C ARG A 103 -30.33 2.68 -4.10
N ASN A 104 -30.44 1.37 -3.85
CA ASN A 104 -30.79 0.83 -2.55
C ASN A 104 -30.19 -0.56 -2.35
N ILE A 105 -29.86 -0.87 -1.09
CA ILE A 105 -29.45 -2.18 -0.63
C ILE A 105 -30.42 -2.63 0.46
N TYR A 106 -30.93 -3.84 0.35
CA TYR A 106 -31.81 -4.44 1.34
C TYR A 106 -31.20 -5.73 1.85
N SER A 107 -31.33 -5.97 3.13
CA SER A 107 -30.92 -7.21 3.78
C SER A 107 -32.05 -7.68 4.68
N ASP A 108 -32.89 -8.53 4.12
CA ASP A 108 -33.92 -9.28 4.86
C ASP A 108 -33.57 -10.79 4.80
N LYS A 109 -34.41 -11.62 4.28
CA LYS A 109 -34.11 -13.04 4.02
C LYS A 109 -33.09 -13.20 2.91
N GLU A 110 -33.21 -12.36 1.87
CA GLU A 110 -32.25 -12.25 0.74
C GLU A 110 -31.57 -10.89 0.77
N PHE A 111 -30.29 -10.86 0.42
CA PHE A 111 -29.59 -9.61 0.18
C PHE A 111 -29.88 -9.14 -1.24
N THR A 112 -30.33 -7.91 -1.38
CA THR A 112 -30.79 -7.36 -2.66
C THR A 112 -30.09 -6.06 -2.96
N ILE A 113 -29.44 -5.98 -4.11
CA ILE A 113 -28.82 -4.76 -4.66
C ILE A 113 -29.71 -4.24 -5.78
N LYS A 114 -30.21 -3.01 -5.64
CA LYS A 114 -30.98 -2.32 -6.68
C LYS A 114 -30.11 -1.24 -7.32
N PRO A 115 -29.75 -1.38 -8.60
CA PRO A 115 -29.07 -0.34 -9.36
C PRO A 115 -29.94 0.91 -9.54
N LEU A 116 -29.30 2.05 -9.81
CA LEU A 116 -29.98 3.31 -10.14
C LEU A 116 -30.65 3.21 -11.53
N ASP A 117 -29.95 2.63 -12.48
CA ASP A 117 -30.50 2.38 -13.82
C ASP A 117 -31.51 1.23 -13.78
N LYS A 118 -32.75 1.52 -14.20
CA LYS A 118 -33.85 0.57 -14.27
C LYS A 118 -33.64 -0.55 -15.31
N LYS A 119 -32.71 -0.35 -16.25
CA LYS A 119 -32.36 -1.34 -17.28
C LYS A 119 -31.51 -2.48 -16.70
N ILE A 120 -30.77 -2.22 -15.63
CA ILE A 120 -29.93 -3.22 -14.99
C ILE A 120 -30.77 -4.06 -14.05
N HIS A 121 -30.66 -5.39 -14.17
CA HIS A 121 -31.41 -6.31 -13.33
C HIS A 121 -31.02 -6.18 -11.85
N VAL A 122 -32.03 -6.29 -10.98
CA VAL A 122 -31.85 -6.36 -9.54
C VAL A 122 -31.06 -7.61 -9.20
N PHE A 123 -29.92 -7.44 -8.53
CA PHE A 123 -29.12 -8.57 -8.09
C PHE A 123 -29.55 -9.04 -6.72
N LYS A 124 -29.83 -10.36 -6.59
CA LYS A 124 -30.28 -11.00 -5.35
C LYS A 124 -29.43 -12.21 -5.03
N PHE A 125 -29.02 -12.33 -3.78
CA PHE A 125 -28.23 -13.46 -3.32
C PHE A 125 -28.54 -13.80 -1.86
N ASN A 126 -28.15 -15.01 -1.46
CA ASN A 126 -28.19 -15.50 -0.09
C ASN A 126 -26.77 -15.72 0.42
N SER A 127 -26.46 -15.29 1.62
CA SER A 127 -25.26 -15.69 2.32
C SER A 127 -25.53 -16.95 3.16
N SER A 128 -24.46 -17.56 3.66
CA SER A 128 -24.54 -18.79 4.44
C SER A 128 -25.35 -18.65 5.75
N LYS A 129 -25.38 -17.44 6.33
CA LYS A 129 -26.05 -17.13 7.61
C LYS A 129 -26.62 -15.72 7.61
N LEU A 130 -27.77 -15.51 8.21
CA LEU A 130 -28.42 -14.18 8.36
C LEU A 130 -27.51 -13.15 9.06
N ARG A 131 -26.68 -13.59 10.00
CA ARG A 131 -25.70 -12.74 10.67
C ARG A 131 -24.69 -12.15 9.68
N VAL A 132 -24.28 -12.91 8.68
CA VAL A 132 -23.35 -12.45 7.63
C VAL A 132 -24.02 -11.38 6.76
N ASN A 133 -25.29 -11.51 6.43
CA ASN A 133 -26.03 -10.46 5.70
C ASN A 133 -26.04 -9.13 6.45
N LYS A 134 -26.25 -9.16 7.78
CA LYS A 134 -26.19 -7.94 8.60
C LYS A 134 -24.79 -7.32 8.61
N LEU A 135 -23.75 -8.14 8.69
CA LEU A 135 -22.36 -7.67 8.64
C LEU A 135 -22.04 -7.03 7.28
N ILE A 136 -22.42 -7.66 6.18
CA ILE A 136 -22.27 -7.11 4.84
C ILE A 136 -22.98 -5.75 4.73
N LEU A 137 -24.21 -5.66 5.22
CA LEU A 137 -24.98 -4.41 5.18
C LEU A 137 -24.30 -3.29 5.98
N GLN A 138 -23.82 -3.59 7.19
CA GLN A 138 -23.08 -2.61 8.01
C GLN A 138 -21.80 -2.13 7.30
N LEU A 139 -21.06 -3.05 6.68
CA LEU A 139 -19.86 -2.73 5.93
C LEU A 139 -20.20 -1.86 4.70
N CYS A 140 -21.29 -2.17 3.98
CA CYS A 140 -21.78 -1.35 2.87
C CYS A 140 -22.13 0.06 3.31
N ILE A 141 -22.86 0.21 4.41
CA ILE A 141 -23.24 1.51 4.96
C ILE A 141 -22.00 2.33 5.32
N GLY A 142 -21.01 1.70 6.00
CA GLY A 142 -19.78 2.36 6.38
C GLY A 142 -18.95 2.82 5.17
N ASN A 143 -18.74 1.96 4.19
CA ASN A 143 -17.99 2.29 2.97
C ASN A 143 -18.70 3.35 2.13
N HIS A 144 -20.04 3.24 1.95
CA HIS A 144 -20.83 4.25 1.26
C HIS A 144 -20.75 5.62 1.95
N TYR A 145 -20.87 5.65 3.30
CA TYR A 145 -20.70 6.89 4.05
C TYR A 145 -19.35 7.55 3.82
N LEU A 146 -18.26 6.77 3.89
CA LEU A 146 -16.90 7.25 3.63
C LEU A 146 -16.73 7.73 2.19
N PHE A 147 -17.30 7.01 1.22
CA PHE A 147 -17.28 7.39 -0.19
C PHE A 147 -17.98 8.73 -0.43
N MET A 148 -19.16 8.94 0.15
CA MET A 148 -19.89 10.18 0.06
C MET A 148 -19.18 11.33 0.77
N ARG A 149 -18.57 11.06 1.93
CA ARG A 149 -17.80 12.06 2.67
C ARG A 149 -16.55 12.53 1.90
N ARG A 150 -15.85 11.64 1.21
CA ARG A 150 -14.68 11.98 0.39
C ARG A 150 -15.03 12.86 -0.82
N ARG A 151 -16.26 12.85 -1.27
CA ARG A 151 -16.76 13.66 -2.40
C ARG A 151 -17.29 15.03 -2.00
N LYS A 152 -17.51 15.26 -0.70
CA LYS A 152 -17.82 16.62 -0.24
C LYS A 152 -16.58 17.48 -0.40
N ALA A 153 -16.77 18.67 -0.97
CA ALA A 153 -15.70 19.66 -1.01
C ALA A 153 -15.21 19.93 0.41
N ASP A 154 -13.89 19.97 0.56
CA ASP A 154 -13.28 20.32 1.84
C ASP A 154 -13.73 21.72 2.26
N SER A 155 -14.04 21.93 3.54
CA SER A 155 -14.28 23.28 4.08
C SER A 155 -13.02 24.12 3.90
N LEU A 156 -13.20 25.45 3.87
CA LEU A 156 -12.09 26.39 3.71
C LEU A 156 -10.98 26.14 4.76
N GLU A 157 -11.36 25.86 6.00
CA GLU A 157 -10.44 25.54 7.09
C GLU A 157 -9.60 24.27 6.80
N VAL A 158 -10.25 23.21 6.30
CA VAL A 158 -9.56 21.96 5.95
C VAL A 158 -8.62 22.17 4.75
N GLN A 159 -9.01 23.00 3.79
CA GLN A 159 -8.15 23.36 2.65
C GLN A 159 -6.91 24.12 3.14
N GLN A 160 -7.09 25.10 4.04
CA GLN A 160 -5.98 25.86 4.64
C GLN A 160 -5.04 24.96 5.43
N MET A 161 -5.57 24.06 6.28
CA MET A 161 -4.75 23.08 7.01
C MET A 161 -3.95 22.15 6.08
N LYS A 162 -4.55 21.72 4.97
CA LYS A 162 -3.85 20.89 3.97
C LYS A 162 -2.72 21.65 3.27
N VAL A 163 -2.92 22.95 2.98
CA VAL A 163 -1.87 23.79 2.39
C VAL A 163 -0.73 23.97 3.39
N GLN A 164 -1.02 24.34 4.63
CA GLN A 164 -0.02 24.51 5.69
C GLN A 164 0.77 23.22 5.94
N ALA A 165 0.10 22.05 5.99
CA ALA A 165 0.76 20.77 6.16
C ALA A 165 1.71 20.41 4.99
N ARG A 166 1.34 20.78 3.75
CA ARG A 166 2.21 20.60 2.57
C ARG A 166 3.43 21.52 2.64
N GLU A 167 3.24 22.77 2.99
CA GLU A 167 4.33 23.75 3.14
C GLU A 167 5.30 23.34 4.24
N GLU A 168 4.79 22.90 5.37
CA GLU A 168 5.62 22.42 6.47
C GLU A 168 6.42 21.17 6.08
N LYS A 169 5.79 20.23 5.36
CA LYS A 169 6.47 19.04 4.85
C LYS A 169 7.57 19.40 3.85
N ALA A 170 7.29 20.33 2.93
CA ALA A 170 8.27 20.81 1.96
C ALA A 170 9.46 21.49 2.67
N ARG A 171 9.19 22.35 3.68
CA ARG A 171 10.23 23.00 4.48
C ARG A 171 11.12 21.98 5.19
N LYS A 172 10.52 20.99 5.87
CA LYS A 172 11.28 19.92 6.55
C LYS A 172 12.12 19.10 5.55
N GLN A 173 11.60 18.87 4.36
CA GLN A 173 12.34 18.16 3.32
C GLN A 173 13.54 18.97 2.80
N MET A 174 13.37 20.27 2.58
CA MET A 174 14.45 21.18 2.20
C MET A 174 15.54 21.25 3.28
N GLU A 175 15.13 21.35 4.54
CA GLU A 175 16.05 21.36 5.69
C GLU A 175 16.86 20.07 5.78
N ARG A 176 16.22 18.90 5.64
CA ARG A 176 16.91 17.59 5.57
C ARG A 176 17.90 17.51 4.42
N GLN A 177 17.54 18.01 3.25
CA GLN A 177 18.44 18.04 2.09
C GLN A 177 19.63 18.97 2.31
N CYS A 178 19.40 20.13 2.93
CA CYS A 178 20.46 21.07 3.28
C CYS A 178 21.47 20.45 4.26
N LEU A 179 20.97 19.85 5.34
CA LEU A 179 21.80 19.14 6.32
C LEU A 179 22.59 17.98 5.70
N ALA A 180 21.95 17.21 4.80
CA ALA A 180 22.65 16.13 4.10
C ALA A 180 23.78 16.64 3.22
N ARG A 181 23.57 17.75 2.49
CA ARG A 181 24.63 18.40 1.69
C ARG A 181 25.76 18.93 2.56
N GLU A 182 25.42 19.58 3.66
CA GLU A 182 26.42 20.11 4.58
C GLU A 182 27.28 18.98 5.17
N LYS A 183 26.66 17.86 5.53
CA LYS A 183 27.34 16.67 6.02
C LYS A 183 28.29 16.10 4.96
N GLN A 184 27.84 15.98 3.70
CA GLN A 184 28.69 15.51 2.60
C GLN A 184 29.90 16.43 2.37
N MET A 185 29.66 17.75 2.32
CA MET A 185 30.77 18.72 2.15
C MET A 185 31.79 18.66 3.29
N ARG A 186 31.30 18.43 4.52
CA ARG A 186 32.18 18.26 5.68
C ARG A 186 33.01 16.98 5.57
N GLU A 187 32.39 15.85 5.21
CA GLU A 187 33.08 14.58 5.01
C GLU A 187 34.12 14.65 3.87
N GLU A 188 33.80 15.33 2.77
CA GLU A 188 34.76 15.58 1.68
C GLU A 188 35.91 16.45 2.12
N ALA A 189 35.64 17.52 2.86
CA ALA A 189 36.71 18.38 3.40
C ALA A 189 37.63 17.64 4.39
N GLU A 190 37.08 16.75 5.21
CA GLU A 190 37.89 15.91 6.11
C GLU A 190 38.75 14.92 5.32
N ARG A 191 38.22 14.27 4.28
CA ARG A 191 39.01 13.37 3.41
C ARG A 191 40.16 14.09 2.72
N THR A 192 39.87 15.26 2.14
CA THR A 192 40.93 16.06 1.47
C THR A 192 42.01 16.53 2.44
N ARG A 193 41.62 16.90 3.66
CA ARG A 193 42.58 17.25 4.71
C ARG A 193 43.48 16.06 5.06
N ASP A 194 42.89 14.90 5.29
CA ASP A 194 43.62 13.69 5.67
C ASP A 194 44.54 13.21 4.54
N GLU A 195 44.16 13.37 3.28
CA GLU A 195 45.01 13.10 2.11
C GLU A 195 46.18 14.05 2.06
N LEU A 196 45.98 15.35 2.26
CA LEU A 196 47.04 16.36 2.31
C LEU A 196 48.02 16.09 3.46
N GLU A 197 47.54 15.73 4.63
CA GLU A 197 48.38 15.36 5.77
C GLU A 197 49.24 14.13 5.47
N ARG A 198 48.69 13.09 4.85
CA ARG A 198 49.43 11.90 4.43
C ARG A 198 50.49 12.26 3.40
N TRP A 199 50.14 13.07 2.42
CA TRP A 199 51.10 13.55 1.41
C TRP A 199 52.23 14.36 2.04
N LEU A 200 51.93 15.28 2.96
CA LEU A 200 52.95 16.06 3.69
C LEU A 200 53.89 15.17 4.51
N LEU A 201 53.34 14.15 5.19
CA LEU A 201 54.17 13.18 5.93
C LEU A 201 55.08 12.39 5.00
N GLN A 202 54.59 11.98 3.82
CA GLN A 202 55.38 11.27 2.83
C GLN A 202 56.51 12.14 2.28
N MET A 203 56.24 13.41 1.98
CA MET A 203 57.25 14.39 1.53
C MET A 203 58.28 14.65 2.60
N LYS A 204 57.92 14.77 3.87
CA LYS A 204 58.85 14.91 4.99
C LYS A 204 59.76 13.69 5.11
N ARG A 205 59.25 12.46 4.93
CA ARG A 205 60.09 11.23 4.94
C ARG A 205 61.07 11.17 3.76
N GLN A 206 60.69 11.61 2.60
CA GLN A 206 61.55 11.62 1.41
C GLN A 206 62.63 12.71 1.46
N ARG A 207 62.37 13.82 2.17
CA ARG A 207 63.29 14.97 2.27
C ARG A 207 64.40 14.78 3.29
N TRP A 208 64.37 13.70 4.10
CA TRP A 208 65.44 13.42 5.10
C TRP A 208 66.01 12.02 4.93
N PRO A 209 66.89 11.83 3.94
CA PRO A 209 67.85 10.75 4.02
C PRO A 209 68.97 11.26 4.93
N MET A 210 68.89 10.95 6.24
CA MET A 210 69.97 11.17 7.14
C MET A 210 71.18 10.37 6.65
N LYS A 211 72.16 11.06 6.25
CA LYS A 211 73.51 10.53 6.14
C LYS A 211 74.07 10.28 7.53
N PRO A 212 74.95 9.26 7.65
CA PRO A 212 75.67 8.91 8.87
C PRO A 212 76.57 9.95 9.36
#